data_b3df911c8b925fd3bbe307ee5e48902f
#
_entry.id   b3df911c8b925fd3bbe307ee5e48902f
#
_cell.length_a   1.000
_cell.length_b   1.000
_cell.length_c   1.000
_cell.angle_alpha   90.00
_cell.angle_beta   90.00
_cell.angle_gamma   90.00
#
_symmetry.space_group_name_H-M   'P 1'
#
loop_
_entity.id
_entity.type
_entity.pdbx_description
1 polymer ?
#
loop_
_entity_poly.entity_id
_entity_poly.type
_entity_poly.pdbx_seq_one_letter_code
_entity_poly.pdbx_strand_id
1 'polypeptide(L)'
;MKTTNLSKAVTAICVVLIGAGLINAQDWPQWRGPNRDGKVSGFTAPAKWPKELTQKWKTTVGSGDATPALVGDKLYVFTREGSEEVTRCLKAVDGKEVWQDKYAAQAVTGAAARHPGPRSSPAVAEGKVVTLGVGGVLSCLDAGSGKLVWRKDPFPKVVPQFFTAMSPIIVDGTAIAHLGGKGNGAIIAYELSTGNEKWRWADEGPEYASPVLMTVGDTKQIVTLTEKNIVGVGAADGKLLWQLPFAPEKRAYNAATPIVEGQTVIYTGAGRGARAVKVEKKGDGFVTKELWSNPELAPQFNTPVLKDGFLFGLTNRSNLYCINAETGQTAWTDATSQGRGGFAAIVDAGPVIMALPSSSELIVYKPDGKAYGEITRYKAAESPIYAHPVISGKRIFVKDENSVALLMLE
;
A
#
# COMPACT_ATOMS: atom_id res chain seq x y z
N MET A 1 54.97 -62.33 -26.83
CA MET A 1 54.86 -60.96 -26.26
C MET A 1 53.37 -60.60 -26.17
N LYS A 2 52.79 -60.60 -24.98
CA LYS A 2 51.41 -60.22 -24.75
C LYS A 2 51.45 -58.90 -24.01
N THR A 3 50.92 -57.83 -24.54
CA THR A 3 50.77 -56.54 -23.93
C THR A 3 49.38 -56.46 -23.33
N THR A 4 49.33 -56.34 -22.02
CA THR A 4 48.10 -56.12 -21.23
C THR A 4 47.84 -54.63 -21.13
N ASN A 5 46.69 -54.17 -21.66
CA ASN A 5 46.19 -52.84 -21.51
C ASN A 5 45.42 -52.72 -20.17
N LEU A 6 45.90 -51.88 -19.25
CA LEU A 6 45.19 -51.49 -18.02
C LEU A 6 44.28 -50.29 -18.32
N SER A 7 42.97 -50.52 -18.28
CA SER A 7 41.95 -49.47 -18.39
C SER A 7 41.78 -48.83 -16.98
N LYS A 8 42.10 -47.53 -16.88
CA LYS A 8 41.80 -46.71 -15.67
C LYS A 8 40.40 -46.18 -15.78
N ALA A 9 39.49 -46.67 -14.95
CA ALA A 9 38.18 -46.09 -14.75
C ALA A 9 38.30 -44.85 -13.87
N VAL A 10 37.94 -43.68 -14.39
CA VAL A 10 37.83 -42.45 -13.63
C VAL A 10 36.39 -42.32 -13.18
N THR A 11 36.12 -42.50 -11.86
CA THR A 11 34.81 -42.26 -11.26
C THR A 11 34.67 -40.76 -11.02
N ALA A 12 33.81 -40.08 -11.81
CA ALA A 12 33.42 -38.70 -11.58
C ALA A 12 32.38 -38.66 -10.47
N ILE A 13 32.76 -38.10 -9.33
CA ILE A 13 31.82 -37.78 -8.25
C ILE A 13 31.12 -36.44 -8.59
N CYS A 14 29.86 -36.48 -9.05
CA CYS A 14 29.03 -35.30 -9.16
C CYS A 14 28.60 -34.87 -7.76
N VAL A 15 29.23 -33.83 -7.21
CA VAL A 15 28.76 -33.12 -6.03
C VAL A 15 27.56 -32.26 -6.46
N VAL A 16 26.34 -32.70 -6.18
CA VAL A 16 25.14 -31.88 -6.30
C VAL A 16 25.15 -30.89 -5.14
N LEU A 17 25.62 -29.68 -5.38
CA LEU A 17 25.41 -28.54 -4.51
C LEU A 17 23.90 -28.20 -4.53
N ILE A 18 23.16 -28.71 -3.56
CA ILE A 18 21.80 -28.21 -3.25
C ILE A 18 22.03 -26.79 -2.70
N GLY A 19 22.00 -25.81 -3.58
CA GLY A 19 21.91 -24.41 -3.20
C GLY A 19 20.59 -24.25 -2.44
N ALA A 20 20.63 -24.15 -1.11
CA ALA A 20 19.53 -23.62 -0.33
C ALA A 20 19.30 -22.20 -0.87
N GLY A 21 18.32 -22.05 -1.76
CA GLY A 21 17.87 -20.75 -2.22
C GLY A 21 17.53 -19.92 -0.99
N LEU A 22 18.34 -18.91 -0.70
CA LEU A 22 17.98 -17.88 0.24
C LEU A 22 16.65 -17.32 -0.28
N ILE A 23 15.54 -17.65 0.36
CA ILE A 23 14.26 -16.98 0.15
C ILE A 23 14.55 -15.55 0.60
N ASN A 24 14.91 -14.68 -0.35
CA ASN A 24 15.06 -13.28 -0.07
C ASN A 24 13.70 -12.79 0.43
N ALA A 25 13.67 -12.35 1.68
CA ALA A 25 12.50 -11.74 2.27
C ALA A 25 12.07 -10.57 1.39
N GLN A 26 10.78 -10.56 1.01
CA GLN A 26 10.25 -9.59 0.04
C GLN A 26 10.40 -8.16 0.53
N ASP A 27 10.80 -7.27 -0.37
CA ASP A 27 10.70 -5.83 -0.21
C ASP A 27 9.24 -5.37 -0.16
N TRP A 28 9.00 -4.28 0.57
CA TRP A 28 7.71 -3.58 0.65
C TRP A 28 7.92 -2.10 0.30
N PRO A 29 8.20 -1.79 -0.98
CA PRO A 29 8.79 -0.52 -1.37
C PRO A 29 7.83 0.66 -1.39
N GLN A 30 6.52 0.43 -1.21
CA GLN A 30 5.49 1.46 -1.31
C GLN A 30 4.19 1.05 -0.63
N TRP A 31 3.19 1.93 -0.67
CA TRP A 31 1.83 1.66 -0.21
C TRP A 31 1.30 0.31 -0.72
N ARG A 32 0.90 -0.56 0.22
CA ARG A 32 0.37 -1.90 -0.03
C ARG A 32 1.30 -2.84 -0.82
N GLY A 33 2.61 -2.67 -0.69
CA GLY A 33 3.62 -3.56 -1.27
C GLY A 33 3.98 -3.27 -2.72
N PRO A 34 4.77 -4.16 -3.36
CA PRO A 34 5.34 -3.91 -4.68
C PRO A 34 4.33 -3.57 -5.76
N ASN A 35 3.18 -4.24 -5.76
CA ASN A 35 2.12 -4.09 -6.75
C ASN A 35 0.94 -3.24 -6.24
N ARG A 36 1.01 -2.68 -5.03
CA ARG A 36 -0.08 -1.93 -4.37
C ARG A 36 -1.36 -2.75 -4.15
N ASP A 37 -1.24 -4.06 -4.12
CA ASP A 37 -2.33 -5.03 -4.02
C ASP A 37 -2.52 -5.63 -2.61
N GLY A 38 -1.60 -5.34 -1.67
CA GLY A 38 -1.62 -5.85 -0.31
C GLY A 38 -1.17 -7.31 -0.20
N LYS A 39 -0.47 -7.84 -1.22
CA LYS A 39 0.00 -9.23 -1.25
C LYS A 39 1.45 -9.33 -0.82
N VAL A 40 1.74 -10.32 0.02
CA VAL A 40 3.09 -10.68 0.48
C VAL A 40 3.53 -11.94 -0.25
N SER A 41 4.68 -11.90 -0.89
CA SER A 41 5.33 -13.12 -1.39
C SER A 41 6.36 -13.64 -0.40
N GLY A 42 6.58 -14.97 -0.42
CA GLY A 42 7.59 -15.60 0.42
C GLY A 42 7.26 -15.70 1.91
N PHE A 43 6.04 -15.38 2.35
CA PHE A 43 5.58 -15.68 3.69
C PHE A 43 5.28 -17.19 3.81
N THR A 44 5.77 -17.81 4.87
CA THR A 44 5.47 -19.20 5.21
C THR A 44 4.79 -19.22 6.57
N ALA A 45 3.57 -19.74 6.62
CA ALA A 45 2.88 -19.92 7.89
C ALA A 45 3.68 -20.88 8.79
N PRO A 46 3.85 -20.55 10.08
CA PRO A 46 4.53 -21.45 11.00
C PRO A 46 3.71 -22.74 11.20
N ALA A 47 4.38 -23.88 11.37
CA ALA A 47 3.70 -25.14 11.65
C ALA A 47 2.86 -25.08 12.94
N LYS A 48 3.31 -24.27 13.90
CA LYS A 48 2.57 -23.92 15.11
C LYS A 48 2.69 -22.42 15.33
N TRP A 49 1.56 -21.74 15.43
CA TRP A 49 1.51 -20.31 15.70
C TRP A 49 2.01 -20.05 17.14
N PRO A 50 2.93 -19.09 17.36
CA PRO A 50 3.38 -18.74 18.71
C PRO A 50 2.22 -18.15 19.52
N LYS A 51 2.35 -18.11 20.85
CA LYS A 51 1.34 -17.50 21.72
C LYS A 51 1.34 -15.96 21.62
N GLU A 52 2.51 -15.38 21.34
CA GLU A 52 2.74 -13.94 21.22
C GLU A 52 3.81 -13.66 20.18
N LEU A 53 3.86 -12.44 19.67
CA LEU A 53 4.93 -11.97 18.79
C LEU A 53 6.13 -11.51 19.62
N THR A 54 7.34 -11.88 19.21
CA THR A 54 8.58 -11.45 19.88
C THR A 54 8.99 -10.07 19.36
N GLN A 55 8.99 -9.03 20.21
CA GLN A 55 9.52 -7.73 19.85
C GLN A 55 11.05 -7.73 19.87
N LYS A 56 11.69 -7.49 18.71
CA LYS A 56 13.15 -7.41 18.59
C LYS A 56 13.67 -6.02 18.94
N TRP A 57 12.99 -4.98 18.42
CA TRP A 57 13.31 -3.60 18.73
C TRP A 57 12.06 -2.72 18.56
N LYS A 58 12.09 -1.56 19.20
CA LYS A 58 11.10 -0.48 19.03
C LYS A 58 11.85 0.87 19.10
N THR A 59 11.56 1.75 18.11
CA THR A 59 12.21 3.06 17.97
C THR A 59 11.14 4.14 17.88
N THR A 60 11.25 5.18 18.68
CA THR A 60 10.40 6.38 18.58
C THR A 60 10.81 7.18 17.35
N VAL A 61 9.85 7.53 16.50
CA VAL A 61 10.09 8.17 15.19
C VAL A 61 9.20 9.40 14.95
N GLY A 62 8.32 9.74 15.89
CA GLY A 62 7.36 10.82 15.76
C GLY A 62 5.99 10.36 15.25
N SER A 63 5.02 11.29 15.24
CA SER A 63 3.63 11.02 14.92
C SER A 63 3.40 10.80 13.42
N GLY A 64 2.40 9.97 13.09
CA GLY A 64 1.97 9.72 11.72
C GLY A 64 1.47 8.30 11.50
N ASP A 65 0.62 8.15 10.49
CA ASP A 65 -0.06 6.91 10.14
C ASP A 65 0.47 6.31 8.81
N ALA A 66 1.57 6.85 8.30
CA ALA A 66 2.21 6.36 7.07
C ALA A 66 2.80 4.97 7.27
N THR A 67 2.49 4.04 6.37
CA THR A 67 3.14 2.72 6.34
C THR A 67 4.61 2.89 5.96
N PRO A 68 5.57 2.34 6.72
CA PRO A 68 6.97 2.33 6.32
C PRO A 68 7.20 1.59 4.99
N ALA A 69 8.22 2.00 4.24
CA ALA A 69 8.70 1.23 3.09
C ALA A 69 9.95 0.45 3.47
N LEU A 70 10.00 -0.84 3.11
CA LEU A 70 11.14 -1.74 3.34
C LEU A 70 11.79 -2.08 2.01
N VAL A 71 13.08 -1.79 1.86
CA VAL A 71 13.88 -2.18 0.69
C VAL A 71 15.23 -2.72 1.16
N GLY A 72 15.47 -3.99 0.93
CA GLY A 72 16.66 -4.68 1.44
C GLY A 72 16.74 -4.65 2.96
N ASP A 73 17.78 -4.02 3.47
CA ASP A 73 18.06 -3.84 4.91
C ASP A 73 17.62 -2.46 5.46
N LYS A 74 16.92 -1.65 4.66
CA LYS A 74 16.53 -0.28 4.99
C LYS A 74 15.02 -0.14 5.12
N LEU A 75 14.62 0.51 6.22
CA LEU A 75 13.22 0.86 6.50
C LEU A 75 13.08 2.38 6.44
N TYR A 76 12.28 2.87 5.48
CA TYR A 76 12.00 4.28 5.28
C TYR A 76 10.70 4.65 5.97
N VAL A 77 10.79 5.60 6.90
CA VAL A 77 9.68 6.03 7.76
C VAL A 77 9.44 7.52 7.56
N PHE A 78 8.17 7.90 7.40
CA PHE A 78 7.78 9.29 7.21
C PHE A 78 6.84 9.72 8.34
N THR A 79 7.22 10.72 9.10
CA THR A 79 6.58 11.13 10.35
C THR A 79 6.61 12.63 10.55
N ARG A 80 6.03 13.08 11.66
CA ARG A 80 6.07 14.48 12.10
C ARG A 80 6.66 14.58 13.50
N GLU A 81 7.57 15.54 13.70
CA GLU A 81 8.11 15.97 14.99
C GLU A 81 7.89 17.48 15.13
N GLY A 82 7.06 17.86 16.09
CA GLY A 82 6.70 19.27 16.27
C GLY A 82 6.09 19.89 15.00
N SER A 83 6.77 20.90 14.46
CA SER A 83 6.37 21.60 13.24
C SER A 83 7.04 21.08 11.97
N GLU A 84 7.80 20.00 12.04
CA GLU A 84 8.56 19.46 10.89
C GLU A 84 8.03 18.10 10.49
N GLU A 85 7.98 17.82 9.19
CA GLU A 85 7.86 16.47 8.64
C GLU A 85 9.24 15.90 8.38
N VAL A 86 9.43 14.64 8.79
CA VAL A 86 10.74 13.99 8.85
C VAL A 86 10.68 12.65 8.10
N THR A 87 11.53 12.51 7.09
CA THR A 87 11.79 11.23 6.45
C THR A 87 13.04 10.61 7.06
N ARG A 88 12.95 9.38 7.58
CA ARG A 88 14.07 8.65 8.16
C ARG A 88 14.34 7.36 7.41
N CYS A 89 15.60 7.01 7.30
CA CYS A 89 16.04 5.67 6.96
C CYS A 89 16.57 5.00 8.21
N LEU A 90 15.99 3.85 8.57
CA LEU A 90 16.42 3.02 9.68
C LEU A 90 17.01 1.72 9.14
N LYS A 91 17.95 1.11 9.89
CA LYS A 91 18.35 -0.28 9.64
C LYS A 91 17.20 -1.20 10.05
N ALA A 92 16.74 -2.05 9.14
CA ALA A 92 15.62 -2.96 9.39
C ALA A 92 15.94 -3.98 10.51
N VAL A 93 17.22 -4.31 10.74
CA VAL A 93 17.65 -5.33 11.70
C VAL A 93 17.59 -4.85 13.15
N ASP A 94 17.88 -3.57 13.43
CA ASP A 94 18.04 -3.05 14.80
C ASP A 94 17.34 -1.70 15.05
N GLY A 95 16.67 -1.13 14.03
CA GLY A 95 15.95 0.14 14.13
C GLY A 95 16.82 1.39 14.28
N LYS A 96 18.16 1.28 14.12
CA LYS A 96 19.06 2.43 14.20
C LYS A 96 18.93 3.33 12.98
N GLU A 97 18.91 4.64 13.23
CA GLU A 97 18.88 5.64 12.16
C GLU A 97 20.16 5.61 11.33
N VAL A 98 20.00 5.68 10.01
CA VAL A 98 21.07 5.80 9.03
C VAL A 98 21.21 7.25 8.58
N TRP A 99 20.06 7.87 8.25
CA TRP A 99 19.96 9.27 7.86
C TRP A 99 18.53 9.79 8.09
N GLN A 100 18.38 11.11 8.12
CA GLN A 100 17.11 11.81 8.10
C GLN A 100 17.16 13.06 7.21
N ASP A 101 16.00 13.42 6.65
CA ASP A 101 15.70 14.69 6.01
C ASP A 101 14.46 15.28 6.67
N LYS A 102 14.41 16.60 6.83
CA LYS A 102 13.28 17.28 7.46
C LYS A 102 13.00 18.63 6.85
N TYR A 103 11.76 19.07 6.96
CA TYR A 103 11.33 20.38 6.51
C TYR A 103 10.14 20.89 7.32
N ALA A 104 10.00 22.22 7.40
CA ALA A 104 8.87 22.85 8.06
C ALA A 104 7.56 22.50 7.35
N ALA A 105 6.61 21.95 8.08
CA ALA A 105 5.35 21.44 7.54
C ALA A 105 4.16 22.31 7.95
N GLN A 106 3.14 22.36 7.11
CA GLN A 106 1.88 23.03 7.39
C GLN A 106 1.24 22.48 8.69
N ALA A 107 0.72 23.40 9.54
CA ALA A 107 -0.03 22.98 10.72
C ALA A 107 -1.33 22.27 10.32
N VAL A 108 -1.58 21.13 10.96
CA VAL A 108 -2.84 20.38 10.77
C VAL A 108 -3.87 20.90 11.77
N THR A 109 -5.06 21.23 11.29
CA THR A 109 -6.12 21.87 12.05
C THR A 109 -7.45 21.10 12.01
N GLY A 110 -8.41 21.51 12.82
CA GLY A 110 -9.74 20.89 12.86
C GLY A 110 -9.71 19.44 13.35
N ALA A 111 -10.61 18.61 12.83
CA ALA A 111 -10.70 17.21 13.22
C ALA A 111 -9.45 16.39 12.83
N ALA A 112 -8.71 16.82 11.80
CA ALA A 112 -7.47 16.19 11.36
C ALA A 112 -6.31 16.38 12.35
N ALA A 113 -6.38 17.34 13.27
CA ALA A 113 -5.33 17.59 14.28
C ALA A 113 -5.13 16.43 15.27
N ARG A 114 -6.06 15.47 15.33
CA ARG A 114 -5.89 14.22 16.09
C ARG A 114 -4.84 13.30 15.49
N HIS A 115 -4.54 13.45 14.19
CA HIS A 115 -3.56 12.72 13.41
C HIS A 115 -2.70 13.72 12.62
N PRO A 116 -1.79 14.48 13.30
CA PRO A 116 -1.11 15.61 12.70
C PRO A 116 0.01 15.21 11.74
N GLY A 117 0.46 13.96 11.81
CA GLY A 117 1.56 13.46 11.00
C GLY A 117 1.13 12.92 9.63
N PRO A 118 2.10 12.60 8.78
CA PRO A 118 1.87 12.04 7.45
C PRO A 118 1.06 10.73 7.48
N ARG A 119 0.19 10.57 6.49
CA ARG A 119 -0.59 9.36 6.21
C ARG A 119 -0.16 8.71 4.91
N SER A 120 0.50 9.47 4.04
CA SER A 120 1.07 9.01 2.77
C SER A 120 2.30 8.15 3.03
N SER A 121 2.30 6.92 2.54
CA SER A 121 3.45 6.02 2.62
C SER A 121 4.54 6.45 1.65
N PRO A 122 5.83 6.36 2.02
CA PRO A 122 6.93 6.54 1.10
C PRO A 122 6.84 5.58 -0.09
N ALA A 123 7.28 6.01 -1.26
CA ALA A 123 7.53 5.15 -2.42
C ALA A 123 9.02 5.12 -2.73
N VAL A 124 9.59 3.91 -2.85
CA VAL A 124 11.02 3.70 -3.05
C VAL A 124 11.25 2.93 -4.34
N ALA A 125 11.92 3.53 -5.29
CA ALA A 125 12.33 2.89 -6.53
C ALA A 125 13.54 3.62 -7.13
N GLU A 126 14.31 2.94 -7.97
CA GLU A 126 15.40 3.54 -8.75
C GLU A 126 16.40 4.35 -7.90
N GLY A 127 16.67 3.89 -6.66
CA GLY A 127 17.57 4.57 -5.72
C GLY A 127 17.01 5.88 -5.14
N LYS A 128 15.72 6.13 -5.25
CA LYS A 128 15.04 7.33 -4.71
C LYS A 128 13.95 6.95 -3.72
N VAL A 129 13.67 7.88 -2.80
CA VAL A 129 12.51 7.85 -1.89
C VAL A 129 11.65 9.06 -2.19
N VAL A 130 10.39 8.83 -2.50
CA VAL A 130 9.40 9.90 -2.70
C VAL A 130 8.42 9.90 -1.54
N THR A 131 8.25 11.04 -0.89
CA THR A 131 7.31 11.26 0.22
C THR A 131 6.36 12.39 -0.10
N LEU A 132 5.13 12.32 0.43
CA LEU A 132 4.10 13.33 0.25
C LEU A 132 3.55 13.74 1.62
N GLY A 133 3.83 14.98 2.00
CA GLY A 133 3.46 15.55 3.30
C GLY A 133 1.97 15.90 3.41
N VAL A 134 1.52 16.15 4.63
CA VAL A 134 0.12 16.50 4.92
C VAL A 134 -0.33 17.77 4.19
N GLY A 135 0.59 18.71 3.98
CA GLY A 135 0.36 19.97 3.26
C GLY A 135 0.46 19.87 1.74
N GLY A 136 0.68 18.68 1.16
CA GLY A 136 0.84 18.50 -0.28
C GLY A 136 2.27 18.67 -0.79
N VAL A 137 3.26 18.80 0.10
CA VAL A 137 4.68 18.90 -0.27
C VAL A 137 5.20 17.53 -0.72
N LEU A 138 5.59 17.42 -1.98
CA LEU A 138 6.19 16.22 -2.56
C LEU A 138 7.71 16.35 -2.55
N SER A 139 8.41 15.40 -1.93
CA SER A 139 9.87 15.39 -1.81
C SER A 139 10.44 14.13 -2.45
N CYS A 140 11.55 14.26 -3.14
CA CYS A 140 12.37 13.15 -3.66
C CYS A 140 13.76 13.23 -3.04
N LEU A 141 14.16 12.15 -2.39
CA LEU A 141 15.44 12.01 -1.70
C LEU A 141 16.25 10.88 -2.34
N ASP A 142 17.57 10.96 -2.25
CA ASP A 142 18.44 9.83 -2.53
C ASP A 142 18.27 8.76 -1.45
N ALA A 143 17.92 7.55 -1.83
CA ALA A 143 17.59 6.47 -0.88
C ALA A 143 18.80 6.00 -0.05
N GLY A 144 20.02 6.18 -0.57
CA GLY A 144 21.25 5.78 0.10
C GLY A 144 21.65 6.75 1.20
N SER A 145 21.60 8.04 0.89
CA SER A 145 22.19 9.13 1.70
C SER A 145 21.18 10.06 2.35
N GLY A 146 19.90 10.03 1.94
CA GLY A 146 18.89 11.00 2.40
C GLY A 146 19.03 12.40 1.80
N LYS A 147 19.98 12.60 0.88
CA LYS A 147 20.18 13.91 0.25
C LYS A 147 18.97 14.30 -0.58
N LEU A 148 18.50 15.53 -0.37
CA LEU A 148 17.41 16.09 -1.16
C LEU A 148 17.80 16.17 -2.65
N VAL A 149 16.97 15.57 -3.51
CA VAL A 149 17.09 15.70 -4.97
C VAL A 149 16.22 16.87 -5.44
N TRP A 150 14.95 16.86 -5.04
CA TRP A 150 14.03 17.98 -5.27
C TRP A 150 12.86 17.93 -4.27
N ARG A 151 12.22 19.12 -4.08
CA ARG A 151 10.99 19.29 -3.29
C ARG A 151 10.06 20.23 -4.01
N LYS A 152 8.76 19.89 -4.09
CA LYS A 152 7.73 20.62 -4.81
C LYS A 152 6.52 20.87 -3.92
N ASP A 153 5.96 22.07 -4.04
CA ASP A 153 4.69 22.47 -3.44
C ASP A 153 3.85 23.20 -4.50
N PRO A 154 3.21 22.46 -5.43
CA PRO A 154 2.49 23.06 -6.55
C PRO A 154 1.16 23.71 -6.17
N PHE A 155 0.64 23.42 -4.97
CA PHE A 155 -0.63 23.93 -4.45
C PHE A 155 -0.47 24.42 -3.00
N PRO A 156 0.32 25.48 -2.73
CA PRO A 156 0.60 25.93 -1.37
C PRO A 156 -0.69 26.22 -0.60
N LYS A 157 -0.85 25.59 0.57
CA LYS A 157 -2.03 25.70 1.47
C LYS A 157 -3.37 25.21 0.88
N VAL A 158 -3.36 24.54 -0.27
CA VAL A 158 -4.55 23.92 -0.87
C VAL A 158 -4.48 22.43 -0.65
N VAL A 159 -5.34 21.90 0.21
CA VAL A 159 -5.36 20.49 0.61
C VAL A 159 -6.80 19.99 0.69
N PRO A 160 -7.05 18.67 0.67
CA PRO A 160 -8.34 18.10 0.98
C PRO A 160 -8.79 18.45 2.41
N GLN A 161 -10.06 18.30 2.72
CA GLN A 161 -10.67 18.66 4.02
C GLN A 161 -9.92 18.08 5.24
N PHE A 162 -9.39 16.87 5.14
CA PHE A 162 -8.61 16.22 6.19
C PHE A 162 -7.12 16.13 5.85
N PHE A 163 -6.61 17.04 5.04
CA PHE A 163 -5.23 17.08 4.56
C PHE A 163 -4.88 15.90 3.64
N THR A 164 -3.68 15.89 3.11
CA THR A 164 -3.25 14.87 2.14
C THR A 164 -3.05 13.51 2.81
N ALA A 165 -3.52 12.43 2.17
CA ALA A 165 -3.38 11.07 2.67
C ALA A 165 -3.03 10.04 1.58
N MET A 166 -3.23 10.35 0.29
CA MET A 166 -2.84 9.45 -0.78
C MET A 166 -1.33 9.25 -0.85
N SER A 167 -0.87 8.07 -1.22
CA SER A 167 0.56 7.75 -1.35
C SER A 167 1.02 7.90 -2.80
N PRO A 168 2.16 8.56 -3.07
CA PRO A 168 2.69 8.71 -4.42
C PRO A 168 3.07 7.36 -5.03
N ILE A 169 3.13 7.28 -6.36
CA ILE A 169 3.60 6.11 -7.09
C ILE A 169 4.77 6.48 -7.99
N ILE A 170 5.75 5.57 -8.11
CA ILE A 170 6.86 5.72 -9.06
C ILE A 170 6.63 4.74 -10.21
N VAL A 171 6.62 5.26 -11.44
CA VAL A 171 6.41 4.48 -12.67
C VAL A 171 7.38 4.99 -13.75
N ASP A 172 8.22 4.11 -14.27
CA ASP A 172 9.12 4.39 -15.41
C ASP A 172 9.88 5.72 -15.25
N GLY A 173 10.62 5.89 -14.15
CA GLY A 173 11.41 7.08 -13.84
C GLY A 173 10.57 8.34 -13.54
N THR A 174 9.32 8.17 -13.17
CA THR A 174 8.40 9.29 -12.94
C THR A 174 7.69 9.14 -11.60
N ALA A 175 7.74 10.17 -10.77
CA ALA A 175 6.96 10.27 -9.52
C ALA A 175 5.60 10.90 -9.82
N ILE A 176 4.51 10.19 -9.50
CA ILE A 176 3.13 10.62 -9.81
C ILE A 176 2.36 10.76 -8.50
N ALA A 177 1.67 11.89 -8.34
CA ALA A 177 0.83 12.17 -7.19
C ALA A 177 -0.40 12.99 -7.57
N HIS A 178 -1.51 12.83 -6.85
CA HIS A 178 -2.71 13.67 -6.96
C HIS A 178 -2.65 14.73 -5.87
N LEU A 179 -2.46 15.97 -6.25
CA LEU A 179 -2.11 17.11 -5.38
C LEU A 179 -3.18 18.19 -5.43
N GLY A 180 -3.20 19.06 -4.41
CA GLY A 180 -4.17 20.13 -4.28
C GLY A 180 -5.35 19.78 -3.39
N GLY A 181 -6.50 20.41 -3.61
CA GLY A 181 -7.72 20.25 -2.84
C GLY A 181 -8.97 20.25 -3.72
N LYS A 182 -10.14 20.27 -3.10
CA LYS A 182 -11.42 20.20 -3.80
C LYS A 182 -11.58 21.33 -4.82
N GLY A 183 -11.85 20.96 -6.07
CA GLY A 183 -12.01 21.89 -7.19
C GLY A 183 -10.74 22.62 -7.60
N ASN A 184 -9.61 22.34 -6.98
CA ASN A 184 -8.32 22.94 -7.31
C ASN A 184 -7.20 21.95 -7.03
N GLY A 185 -6.99 21.02 -7.95
CA GLY A 185 -5.97 19.98 -7.82
C GLY A 185 -5.62 19.37 -9.17
N ALA A 186 -4.62 18.49 -9.15
CA ALA A 186 -4.17 17.80 -10.34
C ALA A 186 -3.45 16.50 -10.02
N ILE A 187 -3.56 15.51 -10.91
CA ILE A 187 -2.58 14.43 -10.98
C ILE A 187 -1.39 14.97 -11.73
N ILE A 188 -0.21 14.97 -11.09
CA ILE A 188 1.01 15.51 -11.68
C ILE A 188 2.09 14.45 -11.69
N ALA A 189 2.81 14.37 -12.79
CA ALA A 189 3.98 13.52 -12.96
C ALA A 189 5.25 14.36 -13.05
N TYR A 190 6.19 14.05 -12.18
CA TYR A 190 7.52 14.68 -12.17
C TYR A 190 8.59 13.68 -12.56
N GLU A 191 9.54 14.09 -13.38
CA GLU A 191 10.73 13.31 -13.64
C GLU A 191 11.46 13.01 -12.33
N LEU A 192 11.71 11.74 -12.04
CA LEU A 192 12.24 11.29 -10.75
C LEU A 192 13.62 11.87 -10.46
N SER A 193 14.45 12.03 -11.48
CA SER A 193 15.84 12.50 -11.36
C SER A 193 15.98 14.01 -11.19
N THR A 194 15.06 14.82 -11.76
CA THR A 194 15.19 16.30 -11.82
C THR A 194 14.06 17.04 -11.11
N GLY A 195 12.89 16.41 -10.96
CA GLY A 195 11.67 17.07 -10.48
C GLY A 195 11.02 17.98 -11.53
N ASN A 196 11.41 17.89 -12.81
CA ASN A 196 10.72 18.59 -13.88
C ASN A 196 9.34 17.98 -14.10
N GLU A 197 8.32 18.82 -14.24
CA GLU A 197 6.96 18.37 -14.57
C GLU A 197 6.95 17.79 -15.99
N LYS A 198 6.51 16.54 -16.13
CA LYS A 198 6.35 15.85 -17.42
C LYS A 198 4.96 16.06 -18.00
N TRP A 199 3.96 15.91 -17.16
CA TRP A 199 2.57 16.12 -17.53
C TRP A 199 1.70 16.42 -16.30
N ARG A 200 0.51 16.96 -16.57
CA ARG A 200 -0.50 17.30 -15.58
C ARG A 200 -1.89 17.03 -16.14
N TRP A 201 -2.73 16.37 -15.34
CA TRP A 201 -4.17 16.29 -15.54
C TRP A 201 -4.86 17.06 -14.42
N ALA A 202 -5.58 18.14 -14.73
CA ALA A 202 -6.03 19.15 -13.76
C ALA A 202 -7.56 19.34 -13.72
N ASP A 203 -8.34 18.31 -14.12
CA ASP A 203 -9.80 18.45 -14.22
C ASP A 203 -10.50 18.27 -12.88
N GLU A 204 -9.88 17.54 -11.93
CA GLU A 204 -10.47 17.24 -10.63
C GLU A 204 -9.44 17.25 -9.49
N GLY A 205 -9.92 17.64 -8.29
CA GLY A 205 -9.13 17.60 -7.08
C GLY A 205 -9.00 16.19 -6.48
N PRO A 206 -8.01 16.01 -5.58
CA PRO A 206 -7.79 14.74 -4.90
C PRO A 206 -8.84 14.48 -3.82
N GLU A 207 -9.08 13.19 -3.58
CA GLU A 207 -9.59 12.64 -2.35
C GLU A 207 -8.43 11.91 -1.60
N TYR A 208 -8.68 10.78 -0.93
CA TYR A 208 -7.68 10.12 -0.08
C TYR A 208 -7.16 8.80 -0.63
N ALA A 209 -7.79 8.29 -1.71
CA ALA A 209 -7.39 7.05 -2.35
C ALA A 209 -6.03 7.18 -3.03
N SER A 210 -5.18 6.18 -2.86
CA SER A 210 -3.88 6.12 -3.53
C SER A 210 -4.02 5.59 -4.96
N PRO A 211 -3.24 6.09 -5.93
CA PRO A 211 -3.25 5.59 -7.30
C PRO A 211 -2.69 4.17 -7.38
N VAL A 212 -3.15 3.41 -8.36
CA VAL A 212 -2.60 2.10 -8.75
C VAL A 212 -2.25 2.10 -10.23
N LEU A 213 -1.32 1.23 -10.62
CA LEU A 213 -0.95 1.02 -12.01
C LEU A 213 -1.80 -0.10 -12.61
N MET A 214 -2.33 0.13 -13.81
CA MET A 214 -3.03 -0.83 -14.64
C MET A 214 -2.43 -0.84 -16.03
N THR A 215 -2.42 -2.00 -16.69
CA THR A 215 -2.03 -2.08 -18.10
C THR A 215 -3.16 -2.72 -18.91
N VAL A 216 -3.61 -2.03 -19.96
CA VAL A 216 -4.60 -2.54 -20.90
C VAL A 216 -4.02 -2.49 -22.31
N GLY A 217 -3.83 -3.66 -22.92
CA GLY A 217 -3.00 -3.78 -24.12
C GLY A 217 -1.56 -3.38 -23.81
N ASP A 218 -1.07 -2.38 -24.51
CA ASP A 218 0.26 -1.77 -24.36
C ASP A 218 0.27 -0.48 -23.52
N THR A 219 -0.90 -0.04 -23.04
CA THR A 219 -1.07 1.26 -22.39
C THR A 219 -1.08 1.13 -20.87
N LYS A 220 -0.06 1.70 -20.22
CA LYS A 220 0.00 1.88 -18.77
C LYS A 220 -0.89 3.03 -18.34
N GLN A 221 -1.72 2.82 -17.33
CA GLN A 221 -2.71 3.78 -16.83
C GLN A 221 -2.57 3.93 -15.32
N ILE A 222 -2.68 5.15 -14.84
CA ILE A 222 -2.84 5.48 -13.42
C ILE A 222 -4.33 5.47 -13.12
N VAL A 223 -4.77 4.55 -12.27
CA VAL A 223 -6.16 4.44 -11.82
C VAL A 223 -6.29 4.99 -10.41
N THR A 224 -7.18 5.94 -10.19
CA THR A 224 -7.44 6.51 -8.86
C THR A 224 -8.87 7.03 -8.72
N LEU A 225 -9.29 7.21 -7.47
CA LEU A 225 -10.54 7.90 -7.12
C LEU A 225 -10.24 9.40 -6.90
N THR A 226 -11.05 10.23 -7.51
CA THR A 226 -11.02 11.68 -7.38
C THR A 226 -12.21 12.19 -6.56
N GLU A 227 -12.40 13.49 -6.48
CA GLU A 227 -13.56 14.09 -5.83
C GLU A 227 -14.90 13.76 -6.51
N LYS A 228 -14.92 13.34 -7.79
CA LYS A 228 -16.16 13.07 -8.55
C LYS A 228 -16.20 11.71 -9.20
N ASN A 229 -15.05 11.18 -9.60
CA ASN A 229 -14.97 10.02 -10.47
C ASN A 229 -13.96 8.97 -9.97
N ILE A 230 -14.04 7.77 -10.55
CA ILE A 230 -12.86 6.91 -10.72
C ILE A 230 -12.35 7.16 -12.14
N VAL A 231 -11.04 7.37 -12.26
CA VAL A 231 -10.41 7.74 -13.54
C VAL A 231 -9.26 6.80 -13.89
N GLY A 232 -9.05 6.58 -15.18
CA GLY A 232 -7.84 6.02 -15.75
C GLY A 232 -7.14 7.08 -16.59
N VAL A 233 -5.91 7.45 -16.20
CA VAL A 233 -5.10 8.47 -16.84
C VAL A 233 -3.84 7.82 -17.41
N GLY A 234 -3.45 8.16 -18.63
CA GLY A 234 -2.24 7.65 -19.27
C GLY A 234 -0.99 7.95 -18.43
N ALA A 235 -0.25 6.91 -18.04
CA ALA A 235 0.94 7.08 -17.20
C ALA A 235 2.07 7.83 -17.90
N ALA A 236 2.12 7.79 -19.24
CA ALA A 236 3.16 8.41 -20.04
C ALA A 236 2.90 9.89 -20.34
N ASP A 237 1.63 10.30 -20.51
CA ASP A 237 1.25 11.60 -21.07
C ASP A 237 0.15 12.35 -20.32
N GLY A 238 -0.44 11.74 -19.28
CA GLY A 238 -1.48 12.36 -18.46
C GLY A 238 -2.84 12.49 -19.14
N LYS A 239 -3.06 11.89 -20.30
CA LYS A 239 -4.36 11.95 -20.96
C LYS A 239 -5.40 11.15 -20.20
N LEU A 240 -6.60 11.73 -20.03
CA LEU A 240 -7.75 10.98 -19.54
C LEU A 240 -8.14 9.91 -20.56
N LEU A 241 -8.13 8.66 -20.15
CA LEU A 241 -8.45 7.51 -21.01
C LEU A 241 -9.88 7.03 -20.79
N TRP A 242 -10.36 7.04 -19.57
CA TRP A 242 -11.71 6.71 -19.17
C TRP A 242 -12.04 7.27 -17.80
N GLN A 243 -13.33 7.46 -17.53
CA GLN A 243 -13.84 7.86 -16.23
C GLN A 243 -15.25 7.33 -15.99
N LEU A 244 -15.58 7.10 -14.71
CA LEU A 244 -16.93 6.73 -14.27
C LEU A 244 -17.32 7.56 -13.05
N PRO A 245 -18.56 8.06 -12.96
CA PRO A 245 -19.04 8.81 -11.81
C PRO A 245 -18.97 8.00 -10.52
N PHE A 246 -18.30 8.56 -9.51
CA PHE A 246 -18.20 7.97 -8.17
C PHE A 246 -18.00 9.02 -7.08
N ALA A 247 -18.73 10.14 -7.18
CA ALA A 247 -18.66 11.21 -6.20
C ALA A 247 -19.08 10.73 -4.81
N PRO A 248 -18.33 11.06 -3.74
CA PRO A 248 -18.72 10.72 -2.39
C PRO A 248 -20.00 11.47 -1.98
N GLU A 249 -20.89 10.77 -1.28
CA GLU A 249 -22.06 11.39 -0.67
C GLU A 249 -21.69 12.26 0.53
N LYS A 250 -22.66 12.98 1.08
CA LYS A 250 -22.43 13.83 2.25
C LYS A 250 -21.85 13.00 3.41
N ARG A 251 -20.70 13.42 3.94
CA ARG A 251 -19.93 12.76 5.02
C ARG A 251 -19.28 11.43 4.62
N ALA A 252 -19.21 11.11 3.34
CA ALA A 252 -18.42 10.01 2.81
C ALA A 252 -17.17 10.53 2.09
N TYR A 253 -16.18 9.67 1.90
CA TYR A 253 -14.90 10.02 1.29
C TYR A 253 -14.43 8.87 0.38
N ASN A 254 -13.69 9.19 -0.67
CA ASN A 254 -13.01 8.23 -1.53
C ASN A 254 -11.64 7.92 -0.95
N ALA A 255 -11.55 6.99 0.02
CA ALA A 255 -10.30 6.67 0.71
C ALA A 255 -9.78 5.25 0.44
N ALA A 256 -10.64 4.30 0.07
CA ALA A 256 -10.21 2.97 -0.33
C ALA A 256 -9.46 3.04 -1.68
N THR A 257 -8.27 2.47 -1.74
CA THR A 257 -7.49 2.37 -2.98
C THR A 257 -8.18 1.41 -3.95
N PRO A 258 -8.29 1.70 -5.25
CA PRO A 258 -8.80 0.76 -6.24
C PRO A 258 -7.95 -0.52 -6.28
N ILE A 259 -8.58 -1.66 -6.56
CA ILE A 259 -7.90 -2.94 -6.76
C ILE A 259 -7.91 -3.23 -8.25
N VAL A 260 -6.76 -3.58 -8.82
CA VAL A 260 -6.60 -3.93 -10.23
C VAL A 260 -6.21 -5.40 -10.34
N GLU A 261 -6.95 -6.15 -11.14
CA GLU A 261 -6.61 -7.51 -11.54
C GLU A 261 -6.79 -7.66 -13.05
N GLY A 262 -5.68 -7.73 -13.76
CA GLY A 262 -5.68 -7.70 -15.23
C GLY A 262 -6.38 -6.44 -15.76
N GLN A 263 -7.50 -6.60 -16.44
CA GLN A 263 -8.33 -5.52 -16.97
C GLN A 263 -9.53 -5.16 -16.08
N THR A 264 -9.64 -5.77 -14.91
CA THR A 264 -10.71 -5.50 -13.95
C THR A 264 -10.27 -4.50 -12.90
N VAL A 265 -11.10 -3.51 -12.64
CA VAL A 265 -10.94 -2.53 -11.57
C VAL A 265 -12.09 -2.70 -10.59
N ILE A 266 -11.74 -2.96 -9.31
CA ILE A 266 -12.70 -3.04 -8.21
C ILE A 266 -12.50 -1.82 -7.31
N TYR A 267 -13.57 -1.10 -7.00
CA TYR A 267 -13.53 0.11 -6.18
C TYR A 267 -14.73 0.18 -5.25
N THR A 268 -14.56 0.86 -4.14
CA THR A 268 -15.55 0.90 -3.07
C THR A 268 -15.69 2.32 -2.50
N GLY A 269 -16.86 2.60 -1.94
CA GLY A 269 -17.09 3.87 -1.25
C GLY A 269 -18.32 3.81 -0.35
N ALA A 270 -18.23 4.38 0.85
CA ALA A 270 -19.33 4.42 1.79
C ALA A 270 -20.60 4.97 1.16
N GLY A 271 -21.73 4.29 1.37
CA GLY A 271 -23.04 4.62 0.79
C GLY A 271 -23.22 4.23 -0.69
N ARG A 272 -22.14 3.81 -1.38
CA ARG A 272 -22.17 3.51 -2.83
C ARG A 272 -21.82 2.07 -3.16
N GLY A 273 -21.50 1.26 -2.14
CA GLY A 273 -21.17 -0.14 -2.31
C GLY A 273 -19.76 -0.39 -2.87
N ALA A 274 -19.56 -1.64 -3.26
CA ALA A 274 -18.41 -2.10 -4.03
C ALA A 274 -18.86 -2.34 -5.48
N ARG A 275 -17.99 -2.04 -6.45
CA ARG A 275 -18.26 -2.23 -7.88
C ARG A 275 -17.04 -2.81 -8.57
N ALA A 276 -17.28 -3.60 -9.60
CA ALA A 276 -16.25 -4.04 -10.53
C ALA A 276 -16.59 -3.64 -11.95
N VAL A 277 -15.58 -3.13 -12.64
CA VAL A 277 -15.68 -2.80 -14.06
C VAL A 277 -14.53 -3.41 -14.83
N LYS A 278 -14.78 -3.84 -16.05
CA LYS A 278 -13.75 -4.22 -17.00
C LYS A 278 -13.40 -3.02 -17.87
N VAL A 279 -12.10 -2.76 -18.06
CA VAL A 279 -11.60 -1.75 -18.97
C VAL A 279 -11.01 -2.42 -20.18
N GLU A 280 -11.51 -2.09 -21.38
CA GLU A 280 -11.10 -2.71 -22.64
C GLU A 280 -10.63 -1.65 -23.62
N LYS A 281 -9.56 -1.96 -24.38
CA LYS A 281 -9.14 -1.12 -25.50
C LYS A 281 -10.09 -1.32 -26.67
N LYS A 282 -10.63 -0.23 -27.24
CA LYS A 282 -11.50 -0.27 -28.41
C LYS A 282 -11.06 0.78 -29.42
N GLY A 283 -10.46 0.34 -30.51
CA GLY A 283 -9.77 1.26 -31.43
C GLY A 283 -8.64 2.00 -30.71
N ASP A 284 -8.63 3.33 -30.83
CA ASP A 284 -7.64 4.19 -30.17
C ASP A 284 -8.05 4.63 -28.74
N GLY A 285 -9.24 4.25 -28.30
CA GLY A 285 -9.78 4.63 -27.00
C GLY A 285 -9.98 3.44 -26.04
N PHE A 286 -10.60 3.74 -24.90
CA PHE A 286 -10.94 2.75 -23.88
C PHE A 286 -12.43 2.83 -23.55
N VAL A 287 -13.02 1.66 -23.28
CA VAL A 287 -14.40 1.55 -22.84
C VAL A 287 -14.45 0.78 -21.52
N THR A 288 -15.44 1.10 -20.70
CA THR A 288 -15.69 0.42 -19.44
C THR A 288 -16.99 -0.36 -19.51
N LYS A 289 -17.00 -1.55 -18.90
CA LYS A 289 -18.20 -2.41 -18.77
C LYS A 289 -18.35 -2.79 -17.31
N GLU A 290 -19.50 -2.46 -16.71
CA GLU A 290 -19.79 -2.94 -15.35
C GLU A 290 -19.92 -4.46 -15.36
N LEU A 291 -19.24 -5.11 -14.42
CA LEU A 291 -19.31 -6.56 -14.22
C LEU A 291 -20.33 -6.88 -13.12
N TRP A 292 -20.23 -6.16 -12.01
CA TRP A 292 -21.16 -6.29 -10.88
C TRP A 292 -21.14 -5.06 -9.97
N SER A 293 -22.18 -4.95 -9.13
CA SER A 293 -22.31 -3.98 -8.05
C SER A 293 -22.85 -4.68 -6.81
N ASN A 294 -22.23 -4.43 -5.65
CA ASN A 294 -22.67 -4.87 -4.32
C ASN A 294 -22.97 -3.62 -3.47
N PRO A 295 -24.25 -3.28 -3.25
CA PRO A 295 -24.61 -2.07 -2.49
C PRO A 295 -24.46 -2.22 -0.97
N GLU A 296 -24.33 -3.46 -0.45
CA GLU A 296 -24.35 -3.74 0.98
C GLU A 296 -22.99 -3.50 1.65
N LEU A 297 -21.90 -3.87 0.98
CA LEU A 297 -20.55 -3.82 1.52
C LEU A 297 -19.75 -2.68 0.88
N ALA A 298 -19.51 -1.65 1.66
CA ALA A 298 -18.91 -0.41 1.22
C ALA A 298 -17.83 0.07 2.21
N PRO A 299 -16.66 -0.57 2.26
CA PRO A 299 -15.56 -0.08 3.09
C PRO A 299 -15.13 1.32 2.64
N GLN A 300 -14.80 2.18 3.61
CA GLN A 300 -14.32 3.53 3.36
C GLN A 300 -12.85 3.70 3.73
N PHE A 301 -12.45 3.23 4.91
CA PHE A 301 -11.13 3.47 5.48
C PHE A 301 -10.23 2.23 5.51
N ASN A 302 -10.55 1.26 4.70
CA ASN A 302 -9.66 0.12 4.41
C ASN A 302 -9.81 -0.27 2.94
N THR A 303 -8.76 -0.87 2.41
CA THR A 303 -8.77 -1.44 1.06
C THR A 303 -8.77 -2.95 1.20
N PRO A 304 -9.74 -3.66 0.62
CA PRO A 304 -9.77 -5.12 0.61
C PRO A 304 -8.55 -5.71 -0.08
N VAL A 305 -8.28 -6.99 0.17
CA VAL A 305 -7.36 -7.79 -0.65
C VAL A 305 -8.14 -8.78 -1.49
N LEU A 306 -7.66 -8.99 -2.71
CA LEU A 306 -8.20 -9.99 -3.64
C LEU A 306 -7.33 -11.25 -3.56
N LYS A 307 -7.96 -12.37 -3.16
CA LYS A 307 -7.30 -13.66 -3.00
C LYS A 307 -8.20 -14.77 -3.54
N ASP A 308 -7.68 -15.56 -4.48
CA ASP A 308 -8.35 -16.77 -5.03
C ASP A 308 -9.83 -16.53 -5.43
N GLY A 309 -10.09 -15.39 -6.10
CA GLY A 309 -11.44 -15.01 -6.55
C GLY A 309 -12.35 -14.42 -5.46
N PHE A 310 -11.83 -14.11 -4.28
CA PHE A 310 -12.58 -13.50 -3.19
C PHE A 310 -11.93 -12.21 -2.71
N LEU A 311 -12.75 -11.23 -2.31
CA LEU A 311 -12.35 -9.99 -1.66
C LEU A 311 -12.53 -10.12 -0.16
N PHE A 312 -11.48 -9.91 0.60
CA PHE A 312 -11.50 -9.89 2.07
C PHE A 312 -11.27 -8.47 2.57
N GLY A 313 -12.13 -7.98 3.44
CA GLY A 313 -12.06 -6.62 3.94
C GLY A 313 -12.76 -6.43 5.28
N LEU A 314 -12.93 -5.16 5.69
CA LEU A 314 -13.61 -4.76 6.90
C LEU A 314 -14.73 -3.76 6.56
N THR A 315 -15.93 -3.95 7.11
CA THR A 315 -17.06 -3.01 6.92
C THR A 315 -16.84 -1.73 7.71
N ASN A 316 -17.65 -0.70 7.46
CA ASN A 316 -17.67 0.53 8.27
C ASN A 316 -18.07 0.28 9.74
N ARG A 317 -18.68 -0.87 10.05
CA ARG A 317 -18.98 -1.33 11.41
C ARG A 317 -17.89 -2.19 12.00
N SER A 318 -16.76 -2.29 11.31
CA SER A 318 -15.60 -3.10 11.70
C SER A 318 -15.83 -4.61 11.73
N ASN A 319 -16.74 -5.13 10.91
CA ASN A 319 -16.95 -6.56 10.73
C ASN A 319 -16.11 -7.06 9.55
N LEU A 320 -15.40 -8.16 9.70
CA LEU A 320 -14.71 -8.82 8.58
C LEU A 320 -15.76 -9.35 7.60
N TYR A 321 -15.44 -9.31 6.32
CA TYR A 321 -16.34 -9.80 5.27
C TYR A 321 -15.57 -10.46 4.13
N CYS A 322 -16.31 -11.23 3.33
CA CYS A 322 -15.86 -11.83 2.08
C CYS A 322 -16.90 -11.59 0.98
N ILE A 323 -16.44 -11.15 -0.20
CA ILE A 323 -17.25 -11.01 -1.41
C ILE A 323 -16.66 -11.93 -2.47
N ASN A 324 -17.52 -12.66 -3.22
CA ASN A 324 -17.09 -13.32 -4.44
C ASN A 324 -16.76 -12.27 -5.49
N ALA A 325 -15.51 -12.22 -5.95
CA ALA A 325 -15.02 -11.17 -6.83
C ALA A 325 -15.50 -11.31 -8.30
N GLU A 326 -16.02 -12.47 -8.68
CA GLU A 326 -16.59 -12.71 -10.01
C GLU A 326 -18.04 -12.20 -10.09
N THR A 327 -18.84 -12.44 -9.04
CA THR A 327 -20.27 -12.14 -9.02
C THR A 327 -20.65 -10.89 -8.21
N GLY A 328 -19.76 -10.41 -7.35
CA GLY A 328 -20.05 -9.33 -6.41
C GLY A 328 -20.90 -9.75 -5.21
N GLN A 329 -21.30 -11.00 -5.11
CA GLN A 329 -22.17 -11.49 -4.03
C GLN A 329 -21.38 -11.57 -2.70
N THR A 330 -22.03 -11.15 -1.61
CA THR A 330 -21.50 -11.33 -0.25
C THR A 330 -21.48 -12.82 0.08
N ALA A 331 -20.28 -13.38 0.28
CA ALA A 331 -20.12 -14.78 0.67
C ALA A 331 -20.37 -14.95 2.18
N TRP A 332 -19.79 -14.06 3.00
CA TRP A 332 -20.04 -14.01 4.43
C TRP A 332 -19.68 -12.66 5.03
N THR A 333 -20.24 -12.36 6.19
CA THR A 333 -19.86 -11.25 7.08
C THR A 333 -19.79 -11.79 8.50
N ASP A 334 -18.67 -11.59 9.18
CA ASP A 334 -18.52 -11.96 10.58
C ASP A 334 -19.36 -11.04 11.48
N ALA A 335 -20.03 -11.61 12.46
CA ALA A 335 -20.88 -10.84 13.38
C ALA A 335 -20.08 -10.02 14.38
N THR A 336 -18.81 -10.37 14.62
CA THR A 336 -17.94 -9.75 15.64
C THR A 336 -17.32 -8.47 15.09
N SER A 337 -17.50 -7.35 15.79
CA SER A 337 -16.80 -6.11 15.46
C SER A 337 -15.36 -6.18 15.93
N GLN A 338 -14.41 -5.96 15.00
CA GLN A 338 -12.97 -6.05 15.25
C GLN A 338 -12.32 -4.70 15.63
N GLY A 339 -13.10 -3.67 15.85
CA GLY A 339 -12.58 -2.33 16.19
C GLY A 339 -13.63 -1.24 16.07
N ARG A 340 -13.21 -0.02 15.76
CA ARG A 340 -14.09 1.14 15.58
C ARG A 340 -13.81 1.87 14.28
N GLY A 341 -14.86 2.35 13.62
CA GLY A 341 -14.76 3.26 12.48
C GLY A 341 -14.33 2.64 11.17
N GLY A 342 -14.21 1.30 11.08
CA GLY A 342 -13.87 0.61 9.82
C GLY A 342 -12.42 0.81 9.35
N PHE A 343 -11.51 1.27 10.23
CA PHE A 343 -10.08 1.39 9.91
C PHE A 343 -9.38 0.05 10.09
N ALA A 344 -8.78 -0.45 9.04
CA ALA A 344 -7.95 -1.64 9.08
C ALA A 344 -6.95 -1.69 7.92
N ALA A 345 -5.83 -2.36 8.15
CA ALA A 345 -4.98 -2.88 7.10
C ALA A 345 -5.35 -4.35 6.83
N ILE A 346 -5.56 -4.71 5.57
CA ILE A 346 -5.81 -6.10 5.17
C ILE A 346 -4.67 -6.53 4.24
N VAL A 347 -4.06 -7.67 4.56
CA VAL A 347 -2.89 -8.19 3.85
C VAL A 347 -3.12 -9.68 3.49
N ASP A 348 -2.93 -10.02 2.23
CA ASP A 348 -2.82 -11.41 1.77
C ASP A 348 -1.39 -11.90 2.02
N ALA A 349 -1.20 -12.76 2.99
CA ALA A 349 0.08 -13.39 3.30
C ALA A 349 0.18 -14.82 2.72
N GLY A 350 -0.45 -15.08 1.58
CA GLY A 350 -0.43 -16.37 0.90
C GLY A 350 -1.36 -17.41 1.58
N PRO A 351 -0.87 -18.23 2.52
CA PRO A 351 -1.72 -19.25 3.16
C PRO A 351 -2.77 -18.67 4.13
N VAL A 352 -2.65 -17.40 4.51
CA VAL A 352 -3.55 -16.71 5.45
C VAL A 352 -3.81 -15.28 5.03
N ILE A 353 -4.92 -14.72 5.50
CA ILE A 353 -5.16 -13.28 5.51
C ILE A 353 -4.79 -12.73 6.89
N MET A 354 -4.14 -11.57 6.91
CA MET A 354 -3.85 -10.83 8.13
C MET A 354 -4.61 -9.52 8.12
N ALA A 355 -5.46 -9.29 9.12
CA ALA A 355 -6.14 -8.03 9.33
C ALA A 355 -5.57 -7.32 10.56
N LEU A 356 -5.24 -6.04 10.42
CA LEU A 356 -4.79 -5.19 11.51
C LEU A 356 -5.75 -4.00 11.64
N PRO A 357 -6.85 -4.15 12.40
CA PRO A 357 -7.74 -3.05 12.74
C PRO A 357 -7.05 -2.00 13.63
N SER A 358 -7.67 -0.82 13.74
CA SER A 358 -7.18 0.25 14.64
C SER A 358 -7.20 -0.13 16.13
N SER A 359 -7.76 -1.27 16.50
CA SER A 359 -7.63 -1.90 17.83
C SER A 359 -6.22 -2.40 18.14
N SER A 360 -5.32 -2.42 17.15
CA SER A 360 -3.94 -2.91 17.25
C SER A 360 -3.80 -4.41 17.53
N GLU A 361 -4.83 -5.18 17.24
CA GLU A 361 -4.80 -6.63 17.24
C GLU A 361 -4.59 -7.15 15.82
N LEU A 362 -3.46 -7.81 15.57
CA LEU A 362 -3.19 -8.52 14.32
C LEU A 362 -3.95 -9.84 14.30
N ILE A 363 -5.01 -9.91 13.52
CA ILE A 363 -5.89 -11.06 13.38
C ILE A 363 -5.41 -11.89 12.19
N VAL A 364 -5.18 -13.17 12.38
CA VAL A 364 -4.78 -14.12 11.34
C VAL A 364 -5.92 -15.10 11.11
N TYR A 365 -6.38 -15.23 9.88
CA TYR A 365 -7.51 -16.07 9.52
C TYR A 365 -7.34 -16.75 8.15
N LYS A 366 -8.13 -17.80 7.91
CA LYS A 366 -8.10 -18.56 6.66
C LYS A 366 -8.70 -17.75 5.52
N PRO A 367 -8.11 -17.77 4.30
CA PRO A 367 -8.70 -17.19 3.10
C PRO A 367 -9.81 -18.12 2.55
N ASP A 368 -10.90 -18.28 3.29
CA ASP A 368 -12.00 -19.18 2.94
C ASP A 368 -13.22 -18.36 2.49
N GLY A 369 -13.72 -18.64 1.29
CA GLY A 369 -14.94 -18.03 0.74
C GLY A 369 -16.24 -18.53 1.37
N LYS A 370 -16.23 -19.57 2.23
CA LYS A 370 -17.43 -20.15 2.82
C LYS A 370 -17.74 -19.59 4.21
N ALA A 371 -16.72 -19.36 5.02
CA ALA A 371 -16.89 -18.88 6.39
C ALA A 371 -15.62 -18.20 6.93
N TYR A 372 -15.80 -17.29 7.90
CA TYR A 372 -14.71 -16.77 8.70
C TYR A 372 -14.12 -17.87 9.60
N GLY A 373 -12.81 -17.99 9.58
CA GLY A 373 -12.08 -18.97 10.41
C GLY A 373 -10.82 -18.37 10.99
N GLU A 374 -10.91 -17.76 12.18
CA GLU A 374 -9.76 -17.23 12.90
C GLU A 374 -8.78 -18.37 13.28
N ILE A 375 -7.51 -18.13 13.05
CA ILE A 375 -6.41 -19.03 13.43
C ILE A 375 -5.80 -18.57 14.75
N THR A 376 -5.49 -17.28 14.84
CA THR A 376 -4.88 -16.66 16.02
C THR A 376 -4.99 -15.14 15.93
N ARG A 377 -4.73 -14.46 17.05
CA ARG A 377 -4.56 -13.00 17.08
C ARG A 377 -3.45 -12.60 18.02
N TYR A 378 -2.85 -11.45 17.75
CA TYR A 378 -1.73 -10.93 18.49
C TYR A 378 -1.92 -9.45 18.79
N LYS A 379 -1.57 -9.02 19.98
CA LYS A 379 -1.41 -7.61 20.27
C LYS A 379 -0.16 -7.09 19.56
N ALA A 380 -0.33 -6.20 18.60
CA ALA A 380 0.76 -5.67 17.80
C ALA A 380 1.34 -4.36 18.35
N ALA A 381 0.56 -3.58 19.12
CA ALA A 381 0.99 -2.36 19.80
C ALA A 381 0.06 -2.00 20.95
N GLU A 382 0.50 -1.04 21.79
CA GLU A 382 -0.30 -0.49 22.89
C GLU A 382 -1.20 0.67 22.46
N SER A 383 -0.82 1.41 21.42
CA SER A 383 -1.58 2.50 20.84
C SER A 383 -2.26 2.10 19.52
N PRO A 384 -3.29 2.82 19.06
CA PRO A 384 -3.96 2.53 17.80
C PRO A 384 -2.99 2.52 16.61
N ILE A 385 -3.26 1.61 15.66
CA ILE A 385 -2.50 1.47 14.42
C ILE A 385 -3.42 1.78 13.24
N TYR A 386 -2.96 2.66 12.34
CA TYR A 386 -3.63 2.97 11.08
C TYR A 386 -2.76 2.63 9.86
N ALA A 387 -1.46 2.42 10.09
CA ALA A 387 -0.52 1.96 9.06
C ALA A 387 -0.72 0.47 8.74
N HIS A 388 -0.38 0.07 7.51
CA HIS A 388 -0.29 -1.35 7.18
C HIS A 388 0.90 -2.00 7.90
N PRO A 389 0.80 -3.26 8.32
CA PRO A 389 1.98 -4.04 8.72
C PRO A 389 2.83 -4.31 7.48
N VAL A 390 4.14 -4.16 7.61
CA VAL A 390 5.10 -4.56 6.56
C VAL A 390 5.60 -5.96 6.89
N ILE A 391 5.25 -6.93 6.05
CA ILE A 391 5.56 -8.34 6.30
C ILE A 391 6.65 -8.78 5.33
N SER A 392 7.73 -9.36 5.87
CA SER A 392 8.89 -9.82 5.10
C SER A 392 9.48 -11.10 5.74
N GLY A 393 9.09 -12.26 5.23
CA GLY A 393 9.34 -13.55 5.86
C GLY A 393 8.65 -13.63 7.23
N LYS A 394 9.43 -13.89 8.30
CA LYS A 394 8.91 -13.90 9.68
C LYS A 394 8.90 -12.53 10.36
N ARG A 395 9.40 -11.47 9.69
CA ARG A 395 9.47 -10.11 10.22
C ARG A 395 8.16 -9.37 9.97
N ILE A 396 7.65 -8.70 10.98
CA ILE A 396 6.47 -7.84 10.90
C ILE A 396 6.87 -6.48 11.46
N PHE A 397 6.98 -5.46 10.60
CA PHE A 397 7.21 -4.09 11.04
C PHE A 397 5.86 -3.40 11.22
N VAL A 398 5.69 -2.81 12.38
CA VAL A 398 4.45 -2.14 12.77
C VAL A 398 4.76 -0.70 13.15
N LYS A 399 4.01 0.25 12.56
CA LYS A 399 4.05 1.68 12.93
C LYS A 399 2.82 1.98 13.75
N ASP A 400 3.01 2.25 15.04
CA ASP A 400 1.98 2.78 15.92
C ASP A 400 1.97 4.33 15.91
N GLU A 401 1.28 4.98 16.83
CA GLU A 401 1.13 6.44 16.83
C GLU A 401 2.48 7.18 16.73
N ASN A 402 3.51 6.75 17.50
CA ASN A 402 4.79 7.48 17.63
C ASN A 402 6.03 6.61 17.38
N SER A 403 5.87 5.32 17.20
CA SER A 403 6.99 4.37 17.14
C SER A 403 6.88 3.42 15.95
N VAL A 404 8.02 2.88 15.57
CA VAL A 404 8.13 1.71 14.69
C VAL A 404 8.73 0.56 15.48
N ALA A 405 8.18 -0.64 15.35
CA ALA A 405 8.70 -1.85 15.99
C ALA A 405 8.90 -2.98 14.98
N LEU A 406 9.89 -3.81 15.22
CA LEU A 406 10.05 -5.12 14.58
C LEU A 406 9.53 -6.20 15.52
N LEU A 407 8.50 -6.89 15.07
CA LEU A 407 7.92 -8.08 15.69
C LEU A 407 8.27 -9.31 14.87
N MET A 408 8.46 -10.45 15.55
CA MET A 408 8.82 -11.72 14.89
C MET A 408 7.79 -12.79 15.20
N LEU A 409 7.48 -13.60 14.17
CA LEU A 409 6.74 -14.86 14.27
C LEU A 409 7.70 -16.02 14.56
N GLU A 410 8.05 -16.24 15.84
CA GLU A 410 8.97 -17.29 16.27
C GLU A 410 8.65 -17.87 17.66
#